data_8e95880dfa74a251102bac7804ceb0c7
#
_entry.id   8e95880dfa74a251102bac7804ceb0c7
#
_cell.length_a   1.000
_cell.length_b   1.000
_cell.length_c   1.000
_cell.angle_alpha   90.00
_cell.angle_beta   90.00
_cell.angle_gamma   90.00
#
_symmetry.space_group_name_H-M   'P 1'
#
loop_
_entity.id
_entity.type
_entity.pdbx_description
1 polymer ?
#
loop_
_entity_poly.entity_id
_entity_poly.type
_entity_poly.pdbx_seq_one_letter_code
_entity_poly.pdbx_strand_id
1 'polypeptide(L)'
;MPRLLALGDGALTLEFGDRIDAGINARVMAARDALEARHLVGISDVVPTWRSLTVHFDPLQLDRDRLAACLMQSADAPLQESALTARWQIPVVFGGEFGPDLGTVASATGRSEDAVVAAICDLELRVFLIGFLPGFPYLGELPGWLHLPRLKTPRAAVPANSLAIAGAQAAIYPWVSPGGWHLLGRTPVRLFDLADAARPALFAPGDSLRFTAISSADYTRLATAVAAGELESSHWRAP
;
A
#
# COMPACT_ATOMS: atom_id res chain seq x y z
N MET A 1 17.48 12.46 -13.09
CA MET A 1 16.49 12.78 -14.15
C MET A 1 15.57 11.56 -14.34
N PRO A 2 14.27 11.75 -14.57
CA PRO A 2 13.38 10.64 -14.90
C PRO A 2 13.84 9.92 -16.16
N ARG A 3 13.62 8.59 -16.20
CA ARG A 3 13.92 7.76 -17.38
C ARG A 3 12.63 7.18 -17.94
N LEU A 4 12.49 7.21 -19.26
CA LEU A 4 11.39 6.56 -19.95
C LEU A 4 11.85 5.19 -20.44
N LEU A 5 11.09 4.16 -20.08
CA LEU A 5 11.38 2.77 -20.41
C LEU A 5 10.18 2.18 -21.19
N ALA A 6 10.47 1.39 -22.22
CA ALA A 6 9.45 0.63 -22.91
C ALA A 6 9.12 -0.66 -22.14
N LEU A 7 7.84 -0.98 -22.08
CA LEU A 7 7.34 -2.25 -21.56
C LEU A 7 6.48 -2.92 -22.64
N GLY A 8 7.14 -3.64 -23.55
CA GLY A 8 6.49 -4.13 -24.77
C GLY A 8 6.00 -3.00 -25.68
N ASP A 9 4.96 -3.27 -26.44
CA ASP A 9 4.38 -2.34 -27.43
C ASP A 9 3.23 -1.52 -26.85
N GLY A 10 2.60 -2.00 -25.78
CA GLY A 10 1.38 -1.41 -25.19
C GLY A 10 1.60 -0.71 -23.83
N ALA A 11 2.85 -0.47 -23.39
CA ALA A 11 3.07 0.28 -22.17
C ALA A 11 4.40 1.04 -22.17
N LEU A 12 4.40 2.16 -21.42
CA LEU A 12 5.58 2.96 -21.10
C LEU A 12 5.69 3.15 -19.60
N THR A 13 6.92 3.09 -19.08
CA THR A 13 7.21 3.33 -17.68
C THR A 13 8.10 4.56 -17.53
N LEU A 14 7.66 5.55 -16.76
CA LEU A 14 8.44 6.69 -16.33
C LEU A 14 9.03 6.40 -14.95
N GLU A 15 10.35 6.22 -14.86
CA GLU A 15 11.07 5.91 -13.63
C GLU A 15 11.73 7.17 -13.06
N PHE A 16 11.50 7.46 -11.77
CA PHE A 16 11.98 8.67 -11.10
C PHE A 16 13.22 8.45 -10.22
N GLY A 17 13.63 7.21 -10.00
CA GLY A 17 14.77 6.87 -9.15
C GLY A 17 14.97 5.39 -9.00
N ASP A 18 15.90 5.00 -8.11
CA ASP A 18 16.34 3.63 -7.88
C ASP A 18 16.09 3.12 -6.44
N ARG A 19 15.47 3.94 -5.60
CA ARG A 19 15.20 3.63 -4.20
C ARG A 19 13.73 3.90 -3.82
N ILE A 20 13.31 3.31 -2.69
CA ILE A 20 12.05 3.62 -2.02
C ILE A 20 12.26 4.91 -1.22
N ASP A 21 11.47 5.94 -1.54
CA ASP A 21 11.64 7.28 -0.98
C ASP A 21 10.30 8.04 -1.14
N ALA A 22 9.83 8.67 -0.08
CA ALA A 22 8.55 9.39 -0.08
C ALA A 22 8.53 10.56 -1.06
N GLY A 23 9.65 11.27 -1.22
CA GLY A 23 9.76 12.37 -2.18
C GLY A 23 9.71 11.88 -3.62
N ILE A 24 10.35 10.73 -3.92
CA ILE A 24 10.26 10.10 -5.23
C ILE A 24 8.82 9.66 -5.50
N ASN A 25 8.15 9.03 -4.54
CA ASN A 25 6.77 8.60 -4.69
C ASN A 25 5.82 9.81 -4.86
N ALA A 26 6.04 10.91 -4.13
CA ALA A 26 5.25 12.12 -4.33
C ALA A 26 5.35 12.64 -5.78
N ARG A 27 6.52 12.56 -6.41
CA ARG A 27 6.70 12.91 -7.84
C ARG A 27 5.97 11.94 -8.77
N VAL A 28 5.97 10.65 -8.46
CA VAL A 28 5.19 9.64 -9.19
C VAL A 28 3.70 10.00 -9.16
N MET A 29 3.18 10.35 -7.98
CA MET A 29 1.78 10.71 -7.80
C MET A 29 1.42 12.02 -8.53
N ALA A 30 2.27 13.05 -8.43
CA ALA A 30 2.07 14.31 -9.16
C ALA A 30 2.06 14.09 -10.69
N ALA A 31 2.95 13.24 -11.19
CA ALA A 31 2.99 12.90 -12.62
C ALA A 31 1.74 12.11 -13.06
N ARG A 32 1.24 11.19 -12.22
CA ARG A 32 -0.03 10.50 -12.46
C ARG A 32 -1.17 11.49 -12.59
N ASP A 33 -1.35 12.35 -11.60
CA ASP A 33 -2.46 13.31 -11.57
C ASP A 33 -2.41 14.27 -12.76
N ALA A 34 -1.21 14.74 -13.12
CA ALA A 34 -1.00 15.60 -14.29
C ALA A 34 -1.27 14.88 -15.62
N LEU A 35 -1.01 13.58 -15.70
CA LEU A 35 -1.32 12.78 -16.89
C LEU A 35 -2.82 12.51 -17.00
N GLU A 36 -3.45 12.08 -15.91
CA GLU A 36 -4.89 11.80 -15.85
C GLU A 36 -5.73 13.03 -16.20
N ALA A 37 -5.32 14.21 -15.74
CA ALA A 37 -5.97 15.49 -16.08
C ALA A 37 -5.99 15.80 -17.59
N ARG A 38 -5.16 15.13 -18.39
CA ARG A 38 -5.13 15.31 -19.87
C ARG A 38 -6.20 14.51 -20.60
N HIS A 39 -6.84 13.54 -19.95
CA HIS A 39 -7.89 12.68 -20.51
C HIS A 39 -7.53 12.09 -21.88
N LEU A 40 -6.31 11.57 -22.02
CA LEU A 40 -5.83 11.02 -23.29
C LEU A 40 -6.61 9.75 -23.67
N VAL A 41 -7.27 9.78 -24.81
CA VAL A 41 -7.94 8.60 -25.37
C VAL A 41 -6.88 7.56 -25.75
N GLY A 42 -7.16 6.29 -25.47
CA GLY A 42 -6.26 5.17 -25.72
C GLY A 42 -5.44 4.74 -24.50
N ILE A 43 -5.42 5.48 -23.39
CA ILE A 43 -4.89 4.98 -22.12
C ILE A 43 -5.90 3.99 -21.54
N SER A 44 -5.42 2.78 -21.21
CA SER A 44 -6.22 1.72 -20.59
C SER A 44 -5.99 1.62 -19.08
N ASP A 45 -4.80 1.94 -18.60
CA ASP A 45 -4.48 1.91 -17.15
C ASP A 45 -3.28 2.80 -16.82
N VAL A 46 -3.25 3.33 -15.58
CA VAL A 46 -2.17 4.17 -15.06
C VAL A 46 -1.76 3.62 -13.69
N VAL A 47 -0.61 2.99 -13.61
CA VAL A 47 -0.15 2.22 -12.46
C VAL A 47 1.02 2.92 -11.78
N PRO A 48 0.79 3.67 -10.68
CA PRO A 48 1.86 4.22 -9.86
C PRO A 48 2.49 3.12 -9.00
N THR A 49 3.81 3.21 -8.83
CA THR A 49 4.56 2.34 -7.91
C THR A 49 5.43 3.17 -6.97
N TRP A 50 6.35 2.53 -6.24
CA TRP A 50 7.27 3.20 -5.32
C TRP A 50 8.04 4.36 -5.96
N ARG A 51 8.48 4.19 -7.20
CA ARG A 51 9.44 5.07 -7.87
C ARG A 51 9.18 5.23 -9.36
N SER A 52 8.09 4.68 -9.87
CA SER A 52 7.77 4.73 -11.30
C SER A 52 6.27 4.82 -11.54
N LEU A 53 5.92 5.33 -12.71
CA LEU A 53 4.58 5.39 -13.25
C LEU A 53 4.56 4.58 -14.55
N THR A 54 3.79 3.49 -14.58
CA THR A 54 3.58 2.71 -15.80
C THR A 54 2.23 3.04 -16.39
N VAL A 55 2.20 3.33 -17.67
CA VAL A 55 0.97 3.65 -18.42
C VAL A 55 0.77 2.61 -19.50
N HIS A 56 -0.35 1.91 -19.43
CA HIS A 56 -0.81 0.99 -20.46
C HIS A 56 -1.68 1.73 -21.45
N PHE A 57 -1.50 1.45 -22.73
CA PHE A 57 -2.22 2.15 -23.80
C PHE A 57 -2.45 1.25 -25.00
N ASP A 58 -3.46 1.59 -25.79
CA ASP A 58 -3.73 0.98 -27.09
C ASP A 58 -2.94 1.73 -28.18
N PRO A 59 -1.91 1.12 -28.80
CA PRO A 59 -1.09 1.76 -29.82
C PRO A 59 -1.83 2.07 -31.12
N LEU A 60 -3.02 1.52 -31.31
CA LEU A 60 -3.89 1.86 -32.46
C LEU A 60 -4.69 3.15 -32.22
N GLN A 61 -4.82 3.60 -30.97
CA GLN A 61 -5.56 4.81 -30.61
C GLN A 61 -4.66 5.96 -30.14
N LEU A 62 -3.53 5.64 -29.52
CA LEU A 62 -2.60 6.62 -28.97
C LEU A 62 -1.19 6.32 -29.47
N ASP A 63 -0.63 7.30 -30.18
CA ASP A 63 0.75 7.22 -30.66
C ASP A 63 1.73 7.20 -29.47
N ARG A 64 2.73 6.33 -29.54
CA ARG A 64 3.71 6.10 -28.48
C ARG A 64 4.56 7.34 -28.19
N ASP A 65 4.99 8.06 -29.23
CA ASP A 65 5.85 9.23 -29.06
C ASP A 65 5.06 10.38 -28.46
N ARG A 66 3.77 10.49 -28.81
CA ARG A 66 2.84 11.43 -28.14
C ARG A 66 2.69 11.10 -26.66
N LEU A 67 2.47 9.84 -26.29
CA LEU A 67 2.39 9.43 -24.89
C LEU A 67 3.72 9.69 -24.16
N ALA A 68 4.85 9.37 -24.78
CA ALA A 68 6.19 9.62 -24.23
C ALA A 68 6.41 11.10 -23.92
N ALA A 69 6.05 11.99 -24.84
CA ALA A 69 6.13 13.44 -24.64
C ALA A 69 5.23 13.92 -23.50
N CYS A 70 4.00 13.41 -23.40
CA CYS A 70 3.08 13.72 -22.29
C CYS A 70 3.61 13.24 -20.94
N LEU A 71 4.17 12.02 -20.87
CA LEU A 71 4.79 11.49 -19.66
C LEU A 71 5.98 12.32 -19.20
N MET A 72 6.87 12.69 -20.11
CA MET A 72 8.03 13.53 -19.77
C MET A 72 7.61 14.92 -19.26
N GLN A 73 6.59 15.52 -19.87
CA GLN A 73 6.03 16.78 -19.37
C GLN A 73 5.37 16.63 -18.00
N SER A 74 4.70 15.50 -17.75
CA SER A 74 4.09 15.21 -16.45
C SER A 74 5.12 14.99 -15.34
N ALA A 75 6.36 14.59 -15.69
CA ALA A 75 7.45 14.44 -14.73
C ALA A 75 7.85 15.75 -14.02
N ASP A 76 7.60 16.88 -14.67
CA ASP A 76 7.90 18.23 -14.16
C ASP A 76 6.68 18.85 -13.45
N ALA A 77 5.61 18.08 -13.25
CA ALA A 77 4.42 18.56 -12.53
C ALA A 77 4.80 19.05 -11.13
N PRO A 78 4.24 20.18 -10.68
CA PRO A 78 4.48 20.67 -9.33
C PRO A 78 3.99 19.66 -8.31
N LEU A 79 4.76 19.46 -7.24
CA LEU A 79 4.31 18.69 -6.09
C LEU A 79 3.15 19.47 -5.47
N GLN A 80 1.94 18.99 -5.64
CA GLN A 80 0.80 19.50 -4.90
C GLN A 80 0.85 18.88 -3.51
N GLU A 81 0.70 19.70 -2.46
CA GLU A 81 0.25 19.15 -1.18
C GLU A 81 -1.10 18.50 -1.48
N SER A 82 -1.12 17.17 -1.48
CA SER A 82 -2.33 16.41 -1.79
C SER A 82 -3.38 16.76 -0.74
N ALA A 83 -4.25 17.69 -1.06
CA ALA A 83 -5.24 18.26 -0.16
C ALA A 83 -6.30 17.24 0.31
N LEU A 84 -6.20 15.98 -0.11
CA LEU A 84 -7.22 14.95 0.12
C LEU A 84 -6.66 13.58 0.49
N THR A 85 -5.45 13.47 1.01
CA THR A 85 -4.99 12.20 1.57
C THR A 85 -5.73 11.90 2.86
N ALA A 86 -6.45 10.78 2.88
CA ALA A 86 -7.14 10.34 4.08
C ALA A 86 -6.13 9.86 5.12
N ARG A 87 -6.44 10.13 6.38
CA ARG A 87 -5.73 9.55 7.52
C ARG A 87 -6.58 8.44 8.11
N TRP A 88 -5.95 7.34 8.46
CA TRP A 88 -6.65 6.16 8.92
C TRP A 88 -6.10 5.69 10.26
N GLN A 89 -6.99 5.21 11.12
CA GLN A 89 -6.64 4.55 12.37
C GLN A 89 -7.13 3.11 12.33
N ILE A 90 -6.22 2.17 12.21
CA ILE A 90 -6.52 0.78 11.93
C ILE A 90 -6.26 -0.08 13.17
N PRO A 91 -7.31 -0.67 13.77
CA PRO A 91 -7.15 -1.56 14.91
C PRO A 91 -6.48 -2.88 14.48
N VAL A 92 -5.54 -3.36 15.29
CA VAL A 92 -4.79 -4.59 15.03
C VAL A 92 -4.64 -5.38 16.35
N VAL A 93 -4.95 -6.66 16.31
CA VAL A 93 -4.55 -7.61 17.35
C VAL A 93 -3.19 -8.17 16.96
N PHE A 94 -2.21 -8.08 17.87
CA PHE A 94 -0.83 -8.50 17.63
C PHE A 94 -0.51 -9.83 18.29
N GLY A 95 0.44 -10.57 17.71
CA GLY A 95 1.00 -11.80 18.28
C GLY A 95 0.06 -12.99 18.32
N GLY A 96 0.45 -14.02 19.01
CA GLY A 96 -0.30 -15.26 19.12
C GLY A 96 -0.66 -15.87 17.75
N GLU A 97 -1.88 -16.36 17.63
CA GLU A 97 -2.41 -16.88 16.37
C GLU A 97 -2.63 -15.81 15.28
N PHE A 98 -2.74 -14.55 15.67
CA PHE A 98 -2.95 -13.42 14.76
C PHE A 98 -1.66 -12.91 14.14
N GLY A 99 -0.53 -13.03 14.86
CA GLY A 99 0.79 -12.59 14.43
C GLY A 99 1.88 -13.58 14.81
N PRO A 100 1.91 -14.78 14.19
CA PRO A 100 2.78 -15.88 14.60
C PRO A 100 4.28 -15.58 14.50
N ASP A 101 4.68 -14.53 13.80
CA ASP A 101 6.08 -14.18 13.63
C ASP A 101 6.54 -13.06 14.56
N LEU A 102 5.65 -12.48 15.39
CA LEU A 102 6.01 -11.35 16.26
C LEU A 102 7.20 -11.69 17.17
N GLY A 103 7.20 -12.85 17.81
CA GLY A 103 8.32 -13.33 18.63
C GLY A 103 9.62 -13.52 17.85
N THR A 104 9.53 -13.99 16.60
CA THR A 104 10.69 -14.11 15.72
C THR A 104 11.27 -12.72 15.37
N VAL A 105 10.40 -11.75 15.05
CA VAL A 105 10.80 -10.36 14.77
C VAL A 105 11.40 -9.71 16.00
N ALA A 106 10.80 -9.87 17.17
CA ALA A 106 11.32 -9.38 18.44
C ALA A 106 12.73 -9.91 18.72
N SER A 107 12.91 -11.22 18.60
CA SER A 107 14.22 -11.88 18.78
C SER A 107 15.26 -11.39 17.77
N ALA A 108 14.90 -11.31 16.49
CA ALA A 108 15.81 -10.87 15.42
C ALA A 108 16.24 -9.41 15.55
N THR A 109 15.41 -8.57 16.20
CA THR A 109 15.68 -7.15 16.41
C THR A 109 16.27 -6.86 17.78
N GLY A 110 16.42 -7.86 18.66
CA GLY A 110 16.92 -7.71 20.04
C GLY A 110 15.97 -6.89 20.94
N ARG A 111 14.65 -6.96 20.69
CA ARG A 111 13.61 -6.21 21.41
C ARG A 111 12.57 -7.16 21.98
N SER A 112 11.76 -6.65 22.92
CA SER A 112 10.54 -7.37 23.36
C SER A 112 9.43 -7.27 22.31
N GLU A 113 8.47 -8.19 22.32
CA GLU A 113 7.27 -8.11 21.48
C GLU A 113 6.51 -6.80 21.71
N ASP A 114 6.34 -6.39 22.97
CA ASP A 114 5.68 -5.12 23.33
C ASP A 114 6.41 -3.92 22.73
N ALA A 115 7.74 -3.91 22.72
CA ALA A 115 8.51 -2.83 22.11
C ALA A 115 8.37 -2.78 20.59
N VAL A 116 8.26 -3.94 19.93
CA VAL A 116 7.96 -4.00 18.49
C VAL A 116 6.56 -3.48 18.20
N VAL A 117 5.56 -3.91 18.98
CA VAL A 117 4.16 -3.46 18.84
C VAL A 117 4.05 -1.95 19.05
N ALA A 118 4.63 -1.42 20.15
CA ALA A 118 4.61 0.01 20.44
C ALA A 118 5.22 0.81 19.28
N ALA A 119 6.39 0.38 18.79
CA ALA A 119 7.05 1.05 17.68
C ALA A 119 6.20 1.05 16.40
N ILE A 120 5.56 -0.06 16.06
CA ILE A 120 4.65 -0.14 14.88
C ILE A 120 3.44 0.77 15.06
N CYS A 121 2.87 0.87 16.25
CA CYS A 121 1.72 1.73 16.55
C CYS A 121 2.09 3.23 16.54
N ASP A 122 3.33 3.58 16.90
CA ASP A 122 3.81 4.96 16.91
C ASP A 122 4.12 5.50 15.50
N LEU A 123 4.31 4.60 14.51
CA LEU A 123 4.59 5.01 13.13
C LEU A 123 3.33 5.56 12.44
N GLU A 124 3.51 6.65 11.72
CA GLU A 124 2.57 7.06 10.67
C GLU A 124 3.09 6.54 9.33
N LEU A 125 2.43 5.51 8.81
CA LEU A 125 2.84 4.83 7.59
C LEU A 125 2.09 5.40 6.38
N ARG A 126 2.83 5.74 5.33
CA ARG A 126 2.24 6.18 4.06
C ARG A 126 1.88 4.97 3.20
N VAL A 127 0.73 5.05 2.54
CA VAL A 127 0.36 4.14 1.44
C VAL A 127 1.08 4.60 0.18
N PHE A 128 2.07 3.85 -0.27
CA PHE A 128 2.85 4.18 -1.47
C PHE A 128 2.15 3.73 -2.74
N LEU A 129 1.54 2.56 -2.71
CA LEU A 129 0.81 1.99 -3.83
C LEU A 129 -0.18 0.93 -3.35
N ILE A 130 -1.16 0.63 -4.20
CA ILE A 130 -2.04 -0.52 -4.09
C ILE A 130 -1.69 -1.48 -5.23
N GLY A 131 -1.49 -2.78 -4.93
CA GLY A 131 -1.10 -3.75 -5.96
C GLY A 131 -0.96 -5.16 -5.41
N PHE A 132 -0.51 -6.12 -6.22
CA PHE A 132 -0.45 -7.54 -5.91
C PHE A 132 -1.84 -8.20 -5.81
N LEU A 133 -2.72 -7.71 -4.96
CA LEU A 133 -4.11 -8.15 -4.83
C LEU A 133 -5.02 -6.93 -4.76
N PRO A 134 -6.32 -7.05 -5.13
CA PRO A 134 -7.28 -5.97 -4.95
C PRO A 134 -7.30 -5.48 -3.49
N GLY A 135 -7.03 -4.18 -3.28
CA GLY A 135 -7.02 -3.57 -1.97
C GLY A 135 -5.76 -3.81 -1.12
N PHE A 136 -4.70 -4.43 -1.65
CA PHE A 136 -3.46 -4.68 -0.90
C PHE A 136 -2.59 -3.40 -0.84
N PRO A 137 -2.44 -2.76 0.34
CA PRO A 137 -1.62 -1.57 0.49
C PRO A 137 -0.16 -1.94 0.75
N TYR A 138 0.75 -1.32 0.01
CA TYR A 138 2.15 -1.29 0.35
C TYR A 138 2.44 -0.04 1.17
N LEU A 139 2.89 -0.25 2.40
CA LEU A 139 3.16 0.79 3.37
C LEU A 139 4.68 0.95 3.57
N GLY A 140 5.14 2.13 3.72
CA GLY A 140 6.51 2.47 4.11
C GLY A 140 6.46 3.68 5.05
N GLU A 141 7.51 4.07 5.65
CA GLU A 141 8.89 3.60 5.66
C GLU A 141 9.16 3.04 7.07
N LEU A 142 9.49 1.76 7.16
CA LEU A 142 9.83 1.17 8.45
C LEU A 142 11.22 1.66 8.88
N PRO A 143 11.47 1.83 10.20
CA PRO A 143 12.80 2.14 10.71
C PRO A 143 13.78 1.00 10.42
N GLY A 144 15.05 1.32 10.15
CA GLY A 144 16.06 0.37 9.68
C GLY A 144 16.21 -0.88 10.54
N TRP A 145 15.98 -0.79 11.85
CA TRP A 145 16.07 -1.93 12.75
C TRP A 145 14.93 -2.96 12.55
N LEU A 146 13.83 -2.59 11.89
CA LEU A 146 12.73 -3.49 11.48
C LEU A 146 12.91 -4.07 10.07
N HIS A 147 14.00 -3.76 9.38
CA HIS A 147 14.24 -4.26 8.03
C HIS A 147 14.66 -5.73 8.05
N LEU A 148 13.71 -6.63 8.06
CA LEU A 148 13.96 -8.07 8.00
C LEU A 148 13.76 -8.61 6.58
N PRO A 149 14.60 -9.54 6.12
CA PRO A 149 14.38 -10.18 4.82
C PRO A 149 13.07 -10.98 4.84
N ARG A 150 12.52 -11.25 3.67
CA ARG A 150 11.38 -12.16 3.53
C ARG A 150 11.73 -13.54 4.10
N LEU A 151 10.72 -14.28 4.51
CA LEU A 151 10.88 -15.68 4.89
C LEU A 151 11.54 -16.47 3.76
N LYS A 152 12.47 -17.36 4.08
CA LYS A 152 13.14 -18.24 3.10
C LYS A 152 12.14 -19.14 2.37
N THR A 153 11.13 -19.61 3.08
CA THR A 153 10.03 -20.41 2.53
C THR A 153 8.72 -19.64 2.72
N PRO A 154 8.12 -19.12 1.64
CA PRO A 154 6.83 -18.45 1.72
C PRO A 154 5.73 -19.40 2.22
N ARG A 155 4.77 -18.86 2.93
CA ARG A 155 3.54 -19.58 3.30
C ARG A 155 2.67 -19.78 2.05
N ALA A 156 2.07 -20.96 1.94
CA ALA A 156 1.08 -21.25 0.89
C ALA A 156 -0.21 -20.42 1.09
N ALA A 157 -0.55 -20.11 2.35
CA ALA A 157 -1.72 -19.32 2.70
C ALA A 157 -1.40 -18.40 3.89
N VAL A 158 -1.40 -17.11 3.63
CA VAL A 158 -1.43 -16.04 4.63
C VAL A 158 -2.90 -15.73 4.89
N PRO A 159 -3.36 -15.70 6.15
CA PRO A 159 -4.75 -15.34 6.43
C PRO A 159 -5.11 -13.94 5.98
N ALA A 160 -6.36 -13.74 5.55
CA ALA A 160 -6.85 -12.41 5.20
C ALA A 160 -6.71 -11.42 6.37
N ASN A 161 -6.52 -10.15 6.04
CA ASN A 161 -6.35 -9.03 6.96
C ASN A 161 -5.10 -9.10 7.86
N SER A 162 -4.12 -9.95 7.50
CA SER A 162 -2.84 -10.03 8.22
C SER A 162 -1.97 -8.81 7.97
N LEU A 163 -1.54 -8.15 9.04
CA LEU A 163 -0.47 -7.15 9.02
C LEU A 163 0.88 -7.86 8.95
N ALA A 164 1.71 -7.47 7.99
CA ALA A 164 2.99 -8.10 7.77
C ALA A 164 4.09 -7.09 7.42
N ILE A 165 5.35 -7.47 7.69
CA ILE A 165 6.54 -6.68 7.33
C ILE A 165 7.55 -7.50 6.53
N ALA A 166 8.27 -6.83 5.62
CA ALA A 166 9.46 -7.36 4.94
C ALA A 166 10.30 -6.21 4.36
N GLY A 167 11.62 -6.27 4.50
CA GLY A 167 12.49 -5.16 4.12
C GLY A 167 12.08 -3.88 4.84
N ALA A 168 12.04 -2.78 4.13
CA ALA A 168 11.60 -1.48 4.64
C ALA A 168 10.07 -1.27 4.62
N GLN A 169 9.30 -2.32 4.39
CA GLN A 169 7.88 -2.22 4.05
C GLN A 169 6.99 -2.94 5.05
N ALA A 170 5.79 -2.39 5.26
CA ALA A 170 4.67 -3.10 5.85
C ALA A 170 3.55 -3.26 4.80
N ALA A 171 2.64 -4.18 5.04
CA ALA A 171 1.46 -4.39 4.21
C ALA A 171 0.34 -5.06 5.01
N ILE A 172 -0.89 -4.97 4.52
CA ILE A 172 -2.00 -5.74 5.04
C ILE A 172 -2.55 -6.61 3.91
N TYR A 173 -2.59 -7.91 4.11
CA TYR A 173 -3.13 -8.86 3.14
C TYR A 173 -4.66 -8.80 3.12
N PRO A 174 -5.35 -8.28 2.10
CA PRO A 174 -6.82 -8.21 2.11
C PRO A 174 -7.49 -9.58 1.97
N TRP A 175 -6.79 -10.53 1.34
CA TRP A 175 -7.30 -11.86 1.00
C TRP A 175 -6.34 -12.94 1.43
N VAL A 176 -6.86 -14.16 1.59
CA VAL A 176 -6.01 -15.33 1.74
C VAL A 176 -5.17 -15.50 0.46
N SER A 177 -3.85 -15.52 0.61
CA SER A 177 -2.92 -15.62 -0.51
C SER A 177 -1.56 -16.17 -0.08
N PRO A 178 -0.74 -16.68 -1.00
CA PRO A 178 0.65 -17.00 -0.67
C PRO A 178 1.42 -15.75 -0.25
N GLY A 179 2.38 -15.90 0.68
CA GLY A 179 3.22 -14.78 1.10
C GLY A 179 4.39 -15.16 1.98
N GLY A 180 5.49 -14.42 1.84
CA GLY A 180 6.73 -14.66 2.58
C GLY A 180 7.11 -13.51 3.53
N TRP A 181 6.13 -12.71 3.97
CA TRP A 181 6.37 -11.62 4.92
C TRP A 181 6.14 -12.11 6.35
N HIS A 182 6.75 -11.44 7.33
CA HIS A 182 6.58 -11.73 8.74
C HIS A 182 5.25 -11.20 9.24
N LEU A 183 4.37 -12.07 9.72
CA LEU A 183 3.04 -11.73 10.19
C LEU A 183 3.12 -11.23 11.63
N LEU A 184 2.72 -9.99 11.90
CA LEU A 184 2.77 -9.35 13.20
C LEU A 184 1.43 -9.34 13.92
N GLY A 185 0.33 -9.31 13.16
CA GLY A 185 -1.02 -9.17 13.70
C GLY A 185 -2.09 -9.29 12.64
N ARG A 186 -3.33 -9.02 13.04
CA ARG A 186 -4.49 -9.04 12.14
C ARG A 186 -5.45 -7.91 12.46
N THR A 187 -6.00 -7.29 11.43
CA THR A 187 -7.06 -6.26 11.57
C THR A 187 -8.44 -6.84 11.29
N PRO A 188 -9.51 -6.39 11.98
CA PRO A 188 -10.88 -6.73 11.61
C PRO A 188 -11.41 -5.92 10.43
N VAL A 189 -10.67 -4.92 9.95
CA VAL A 189 -11.10 -3.97 8.93
C VAL A 189 -11.18 -4.62 7.55
N ARG A 190 -12.27 -4.38 6.83
CA ARG A 190 -12.41 -4.79 5.43
C ARG A 190 -11.63 -3.82 4.53
N LEU A 191 -10.64 -4.33 3.79
CA LEU A 191 -9.74 -3.53 2.96
C LEU A 191 -10.23 -3.36 1.53
N PHE A 192 -11.14 -4.22 1.10
CA PHE A 192 -11.70 -4.19 -0.24
C PHE A 192 -13.15 -4.66 -0.22
N ASP A 193 -14.04 -3.88 -0.84
CA ASP A 193 -15.46 -4.19 -0.92
C ASP A 193 -16.02 -3.80 -2.29
N LEU A 194 -16.46 -4.78 -3.07
CA LEU A 194 -17.08 -4.55 -4.37
C LEU A 194 -18.47 -3.90 -4.27
N ALA A 195 -19.11 -3.92 -3.11
CA ALA A 195 -20.38 -3.23 -2.90
C ALA A 195 -20.21 -1.70 -2.92
N ASP A 196 -19.02 -1.19 -2.57
CA ASP A 196 -18.65 0.22 -2.78
C ASP A 196 -18.05 0.39 -4.17
N ALA A 197 -18.90 0.50 -5.19
CA ALA A 197 -18.46 0.63 -6.58
C ALA A 197 -17.65 1.91 -6.85
N ALA A 198 -17.84 2.95 -6.03
CA ALA A 198 -17.11 4.22 -6.19
C ALA A 198 -15.69 4.15 -5.59
N ARG A 199 -15.52 3.38 -4.51
CA ARG A 199 -14.25 3.24 -3.79
C ARG A 199 -14.08 1.82 -3.23
N PRO A 200 -13.87 0.82 -4.10
CA PRO A 200 -13.79 -0.58 -3.65
C PRO A 200 -12.59 -0.85 -2.74
N ALA A 201 -11.46 -0.17 -2.92
CA ALA A 201 -10.32 -0.23 -2.03
C ALA A 201 -10.43 0.80 -0.91
N LEU A 202 -10.23 0.39 0.35
CA LEU A 202 -10.26 1.26 1.52
C LEU A 202 -9.22 2.39 1.40
N PHE A 203 -8.01 2.02 1.04
CA PHE A 203 -6.88 2.94 0.93
C PHE A 203 -6.65 3.38 -0.51
N ALA A 204 -6.07 4.58 -0.64
CA ALA A 204 -5.53 5.09 -1.88
C ALA A 204 -4.04 5.43 -1.73
N PRO A 205 -3.24 5.37 -2.81
CA PRO A 205 -1.88 5.87 -2.77
C PRO A 205 -1.84 7.33 -2.29
N GLY A 206 -0.95 7.62 -1.35
CA GLY A 206 -0.86 8.92 -0.70
C GLY A 206 -1.55 9.00 0.67
N ASP A 207 -2.52 8.13 0.97
CA ASP A 207 -3.11 8.04 2.31
C ASP A 207 -2.03 7.75 3.37
N SER A 208 -2.30 8.14 4.61
CA SER A 208 -1.50 7.73 5.77
C SER A 208 -2.34 6.92 6.75
N LEU A 209 -1.68 6.06 7.51
CA LEU A 209 -2.36 5.29 8.54
C LEU A 209 -1.47 5.07 9.77
N ARG A 210 -2.14 4.90 10.90
CA ARG A 210 -1.55 4.42 12.16
C ARG A 210 -2.27 3.17 12.62
N PHE A 211 -1.52 2.28 13.25
CA PHE A 211 -2.10 1.11 13.89
C PHE A 211 -2.42 1.39 15.36
N THR A 212 -3.49 0.77 15.86
CA THR A 212 -3.85 0.77 17.27
C THR A 212 -3.95 -0.66 17.75
N ALA A 213 -3.19 -1.00 18.77
CA ALA A 213 -3.25 -2.33 19.38
C ALA A 213 -4.60 -2.53 20.10
N ILE A 214 -5.25 -3.66 19.81
CA ILE A 214 -6.51 -4.06 20.45
C ILE A 214 -6.42 -5.46 21.04
N SER A 215 -7.34 -5.79 21.94
CA SER A 215 -7.47 -7.14 22.50
C SER A 215 -8.09 -8.12 21.48
N SER A 216 -7.91 -9.43 21.69
CA SER A 216 -8.59 -10.46 20.90
C SER A 216 -10.12 -10.40 21.05
N ALA A 217 -10.61 -10.00 22.23
CA ALA A 217 -12.04 -9.80 22.47
C ALA A 217 -12.59 -8.62 21.62
N ASP A 218 -11.86 -7.50 21.56
CA ASP A 218 -12.23 -6.36 20.70
C ASP A 218 -12.15 -6.71 19.22
N TYR A 219 -11.13 -7.47 18.83
CA TYR A 219 -11.04 -7.98 17.45
C TYR A 219 -12.29 -8.77 17.07
N THR A 220 -12.71 -9.73 17.89
CA THR A 220 -13.89 -10.55 17.63
C THR A 220 -15.16 -9.71 17.53
N ARG A 221 -15.34 -8.76 18.46
CA ARG A 221 -16.49 -7.82 18.47
C ARG A 221 -16.52 -6.97 17.20
N LEU A 222 -15.39 -6.35 16.84
CA LEU A 222 -15.27 -5.51 15.64
C LEU A 222 -15.43 -6.31 14.35
N ALA A 223 -14.84 -7.50 14.26
CA ALA A 223 -14.98 -8.37 13.09
C ALA A 223 -16.44 -8.79 12.86
N THR A 224 -17.18 -9.08 13.94
CA THR A 224 -18.63 -9.38 13.87
C THR A 224 -19.42 -8.17 13.35
N ALA A 225 -19.17 -6.98 13.88
CA ALA A 225 -19.84 -5.75 13.46
C ALA A 225 -19.53 -5.39 11.99
N VAL A 226 -18.27 -5.56 11.55
CA VAL A 226 -17.88 -5.37 10.14
C VAL A 226 -18.58 -6.39 9.24
N ALA A 227 -18.66 -7.66 9.65
CA ALA A 227 -19.34 -8.70 8.88
C ALA A 227 -20.86 -8.45 8.77
N ALA A 228 -21.46 -7.87 9.82
CA ALA A 228 -22.88 -7.47 9.83
C ALA A 228 -23.17 -6.18 9.03
N GLY A 229 -22.12 -5.47 8.56
CA GLY A 229 -22.29 -4.18 7.88
C GLY A 229 -22.64 -3.02 8.81
N GLU A 230 -22.41 -3.17 10.12
CA GLU A 230 -22.70 -2.14 11.12
C GLU A 230 -21.61 -1.05 11.18
N LEU A 231 -20.42 -1.35 10.65
CA LEU A 231 -19.28 -0.44 10.61
C LEU A 231 -18.85 -0.18 9.17
N GLU A 232 -19.01 1.06 8.74
CA GLU A 232 -18.58 1.54 7.43
C GLU A 232 -17.09 1.92 7.43
N SER A 233 -16.51 2.09 6.24
CA SER A 233 -15.12 2.50 6.04
C SER A 233 -14.81 3.85 6.72
N SER A 234 -15.77 4.76 6.78
CA SER A 234 -15.66 6.06 7.45
C SER A 234 -15.32 5.96 8.94
N HIS A 235 -15.71 4.85 9.60
CA HIS A 235 -15.43 4.60 11.01
C HIS A 235 -13.92 4.56 11.34
N TRP A 236 -13.10 4.19 10.37
CA TRP A 236 -11.65 4.05 10.52
C TRP A 236 -10.87 5.30 10.12
N ARG A 237 -11.55 6.37 9.69
CA ARG A 237 -10.88 7.64 9.41
C ARG A 237 -10.47 8.33 10.70
N ALA A 238 -9.23 8.78 10.73
CA ALA A 238 -8.75 9.67 11.79
C ALA A 238 -9.36 11.08 11.57
N PRO A 239 -9.61 11.82 12.64
CA PRO A 239 -10.08 13.20 12.59
C PRO A 239 -9.08 14.15 11.91
#